data_362b8d85f259d4d3bc6eabd643524069
#
_entry.id   362b8d85f259d4d3bc6eabd643524069
#
_cell.length_a   1.000
_cell.length_b   1.000
_cell.length_c   1.000
_cell.angle_alpha   90.00
_cell.angle_beta   90.00
_cell.angle_gamma   90.00
#
_symmetry.space_group_name_H-M   'P 1'
#
loop_
_entity.id
_entity.type
_entity.pdbx_description
1 polymer ?
#
loop_
_entity_poly.entity_id
_entity_poly.type
_entity_poly.pdbx_seq_one_letter_code
_entity_poly.pdbx_strand_id
1 'polypeptide(L)'
;MKTKWYSDFWRLFASPFKGGIDQVVQSGTLQKGFWGTVFLWAIPYIILALFGTMLIPFLPHNEFTGLTYLLGIGASFMFIFAWLICIGWSFVMVAIGSYVYNWVITKMGGTDNVQAIMKVSWYLQGYGVLLFSIGYMIVLLLMGLLGLVFDSSAFAGVIYFVGTIALFVISIWVSLELMARQVMLTKMKVFIACILTSIIFAIIWALFMALLSGCASLVGR
;
A
#
# COMPACT_ATOMS: atom_id res chain seq x y z
N MET A 1 12.20 15.35 21.42
CA MET A 1 12.42 13.87 21.42
C MET A 1 12.37 13.34 19.99
N LYS A 2 13.41 12.61 19.51
CA LYS A 2 13.37 11.95 18.21
C LYS A 2 12.44 10.72 18.34
N THR A 3 11.21 10.82 17.85
CA THR A 3 10.30 9.66 17.80
C THR A 3 10.88 8.58 16.88
N LYS A 4 10.66 7.31 17.22
CA LYS A 4 11.09 6.19 16.39
C LYS A 4 10.07 6.01 15.24
N TRP A 5 10.49 5.54 14.06
CA TRP A 5 9.63 5.40 12.89
C TRP A 5 8.36 4.57 13.16
N TYR A 6 8.48 3.48 13.92
CA TYR A 6 7.34 2.61 14.24
C TYR A 6 6.31 3.30 15.16
N SER A 7 6.74 4.25 16.01
CA SER A 7 5.83 5.05 16.82
C SER A 7 4.95 5.97 15.97
N ASP A 8 5.51 6.53 14.89
CA ASP A 8 4.76 7.38 13.98
C ASP A 8 3.69 6.60 13.23
N PHE A 9 4.05 5.40 12.71
CA PHE A 9 3.10 4.51 12.03
C PHE A 9 2.05 3.94 12.98
N TRP A 10 2.44 3.52 14.19
CA TRP A 10 1.49 3.00 15.15
C TRP A 10 0.46 4.04 15.58
N ARG A 11 0.90 5.28 15.84
CA ARG A 11 -0.03 6.37 16.16
C ARG A 11 -0.93 6.74 15.00
N LEU A 12 -0.39 6.77 13.79
CA LEU A 12 -1.18 7.03 12.59
C LEU A 12 -2.25 5.94 12.41
N PHE A 13 -1.93 4.68 12.71
CA PHE A 13 -2.86 3.56 12.63
C PHE A 13 -3.90 3.56 13.77
N ALA A 14 -3.45 3.62 15.04
CA ALA A 14 -4.31 3.45 16.19
C ALA A 14 -5.18 4.67 16.52
N SER A 15 -4.70 5.86 16.20
CA SER A 15 -5.40 7.11 16.51
C SER A 15 -5.13 8.21 15.47
N PRO A 16 -5.52 8.00 14.20
CA PRO A 16 -5.21 8.94 13.13
C PRO A 16 -5.72 10.35 13.42
N PHE A 17 -6.95 10.47 13.93
CA PHE A 17 -7.62 11.75 14.19
C PHE A 17 -7.31 12.36 15.58
N LYS A 18 -6.67 11.60 16.48
CA LYS A 18 -6.28 12.05 17.83
C LYS A 18 -4.77 12.30 17.95
N GLY A 19 -4.18 12.94 16.93
CA GLY A 19 -2.77 13.35 16.92
C GLY A 19 -1.82 12.49 16.07
N GLY A 20 -2.26 11.36 15.51
CA GLY A 20 -1.42 10.54 14.61
C GLY A 20 -1.03 11.30 13.34
N ILE A 21 -1.98 11.96 12.69
CA ILE A 21 -1.75 12.82 11.53
C ILE A 21 -0.85 13.99 11.89
N ASP A 22 -1.12 14.68 13.01
CA ASP A 22 -0.32 15.82 13.45
C ASP A 22 1.13 15.44 13.74
N GLN A 23 1.34 14.26 14.32
CA GLN A 23 2.69 13.74 14.57
C GLN A 23 3.45 13.53 13.25
N VAL A 24 2.83 12.95 12.24
CA VAL A 24 3.48 12.73 10.92
C VAL A 24 3.77 14.08 10.25
N VAL A 25 2.83 15.02 10.29
CA VAL A 25 3.02 16.35 9.68
C VAL A 25 4.17 17.10 10.34
N GLN A 26 4.23 17.14 11.69
CA GLN A 26 5.17 17.95 12.47
C GLN A 26 6.54 17.27 12.66
N SER A 27 6.57 16.00 13.02
CA SER A 27 7.80 15.28 13.41
C SER A 27 8.23 14.16 12.46
N GLY A 28 7.36 13.78 11.51
CA GLY A 28 7.67 12.81 10.48
C GLY A 28 8.77 13.30 9.54
N THR A 29 9.67 12.41 9.13
CA THR A 29 10.71 12.70 8.14
C THR A 29 10.57 11.76 6.94
N LEU A 30 11.09 12.18 5.78
CA LEU A 30 11.12 11.35 4.57
C LEU A 30 11.79 9.99 4.83
N GLN A 31 12.93 10.01 5.52
CA GLN A 31 13.69 8.80 5.85
C GLN A 31 12.91 7.83 6.74
N LYS A 32 12.21 8.33 7.76
CA LYS A 32 11.36 7.47 8.61
C LYS A 32 10.19 6.89 7.83
N GLY A 33 9.53 7.70 6.99
CA GLY A 33 8.44 7.23 6.14
C GLY A 33 8.91 6.13 5.18
N PHE A 34 10.01 6.34 4.48
CA PHE A 34 10.61 5.37 3.57
C PHE A 34 10.96 4.05 4.28
N TRP A 35 11.83 4.09 5.28
CA TRP A 35 12.27 2.87 5.97
C TRP A 35 11.12 2.17 6.69
N GLY A 36 10.20 2.94 7.31
CA GLY A 36 9.02 2.36 7.93
C GLY A 36 8.16 1.59 6.92
N THR A 37 7.94 2.15 5.74
CA THR A 37 7.19 1.49 4.67
C THR A 37 7.91 0.25 4.16
N VAL A 38 9.23 0.31 3.94
CA VAL A 38 10.04 -0.84 3.52
C VAL A 38 9.89 -2.01 4.50
N PHE A 39 10.00 -1.74 5.82
CA PHE A 39 9.83 -2.77 6.84
C PHE A 39 8.39 -3.29 6.93
N LEU A 40 7.40 -2.41 6.85
CA LEU A 40 5.99 -2.82 6.89
C LEU A 40 5.60 -3.68 5.68
N TRP A 41 6.09 -3.34 4.49
CA TRP A 41 5.87 -4.15 3.29
C TRP A 41 6.57 -5.52 3.36
N ALA A 42 7.66 -5.66 4.13
CA ALA A 42 8.30 -6.96 4.32
C ALA A 42 7.40 -7.95 5.07
N ILE A 43 6.56 -7.48 6.00
CA ILE A 43 5.72 -8.34 6.86
C ILE A 43 4.86 -9.32 6.06
N PRO A 44 3.97 -8.90 5.13
CA PRO A 44 3.13 -9.83 4.38
C PRO A 44 3.96 -10.81 3.53
N TYR A 45 5.08 -10.37 2.95
CA TYR A 45 5.92 -11.26 2.14
C TYR A 45 6.66 -12.29 2.99
N ILE A 46 7.15 -11.91 4.19
CA ILE A 46 7.76 -12.84 5.15
C ILE A 46 6.71 -13.86 5.63
N ILE A 47 5.50 -13.39 5.94
CA ILE A 47 4.41 -14.28 6.35
C ILE A 47 4.10 -15.28 5.22
N LEU A 48 3.95 -14.83 3.98
CA LEU A 48 3.69 -15.69 2.83
C LEU A 48 4.84 -16.69 2.59
N ALA A 49 6.09 -16.26 2.73
CA ALA A 49 7.25 -17.15 2.62
C ALA A 49 7.26 -18.22 3.72
N LEU A 50 6.96 -17.84 4.96
CA LEU A 50 6.86 -18.79 6.08
C LEU A 50 5.70 -19.77 5.90
N PHE A 51 4.52 -19.28 5.49
CA PHE A 51 3.38 -20.17 5.20
C PHE A 51 3.70 -21.12 4.05
N GLY A 52 4.34 -20.66 2.99
CA GLY A 52 4.78 -21.51 1.88
C GLY A 52 5.68 -22.65 2.34
N THR A 53 6.65 -22.35 3.21
CA THR A 53 7.55 -23.40 3.75
C THR A 53 6.86 -24.31 4.77
N MET A 54 5.96 -23.79 5.60
CA MET A 54 5.22 -24.58 6.61
C MET A 54 4.21 -25.55 6.00
N LEU A 55 3.69 -25.26 4.80
CA LEU A 55 2.75 -26.17 4.12
C LEU A 55 3.41 -27.36 3.46
N ILE A 56 4.73 -27.31 3.19
CA ILE A 56 5.48 -28.38 2.53
C ILE A 56 5.34 -29.74 3.23
N PRO A 57 5.47 -29.87 4.60
CA PRO A 57 5.34 -31.14 5.29
C PRO A 57 3.93 -31.78 5.20
N PHE A 58 2.91 -30.97 4.87
CA PHE A 58 1.53 -31.45 4.77
C PHE A 58 1.14 -31.86 3.34
N LEU A 59 2.04 -31.67 2.38
CA LEU A 59 1.82 -32.17 1.02
C LEU A 59 1.97 -33.69 0.97
N PRO A 60 1.17 -34.40 0.15
CA PRO A 60 1.24 -35.86 0.04
C PRO A 60 2.65 -36.30 -0.34
N HIS A 61 3.19 -37.27 0.39
CA HIS A 61 4.50 -37.81 0.18
C HIS A 61 4.48 -38.77 -1.03
N ASN A 62 4.72 -38.23 -2.21
CA ASN A 62 4.83 -38.96 -3.46
C ASN A 62 6.32 -39.01 -3.88
N GLU A 63 6.64 -39.70 -4.95
CA GLU A 63 7.99 -39.79 -5.54
C GLU A 63 8.61 -38.42 -5.88
N PHE A 64 7.80 -37.35 -5.92
CA PHE A 64 8.20 -35.96 -6.17
C PHE A 64 8.49 -35.13 -4.91
N THR A 65 8.62 -35.73 -3.73
CA THR A 65 8.80 -35.01 -2.45
C THR A 65 10.00 -34.05 -2.49
N GLY A 66 11.13 -34.45 -3.08
CA GLY A 66 12.31 -33.61 -3.23
C GLY A 66 12.08 -32.39 -4.13
N LEU A 67 11.32 -32.54 -5.22
CA LEU A 67 10.95 -31.45 -6.11
C LEU A 67 9.99 -30.49 -5.43
N THR A 68 9.08 -30.99 -4.62
CA THR A 68 8.13 -30.18 -3.84
C THR A 68 8.85 -29.32 -2.79
N TYR A 69 9.86 -29.86 -2.12
CA TYR A 69 10.72 -29.07 -1.21
C TYR A 69 11.49 -27.98 -1.95
N LEU A 70 12.10 -28.31 -3.09
CA LEU A 70 12.80 -27.31 -3.93
C LEU A 70 11.85 -26.22 -4.43
N LEU A 71 10.64 -26.56 -4.84
CA LEU A 71 9.61 -25.61 -5.26
C LEU A 71 9.16 -24.72 -4.09
N GLY A 72 9.01 -25.26 -2.88
CA GLY A 72 8.64 -24.50 -1.69
C GLY A 72 9.73 -23.48 -1.29
N ILE A 73 11.01 -23.90 -1.30
CA ILE A 73 12.14 -23.02 -1.05
C ILE A 73 12.23 -21.97 -2.17
N GLY A 74 12.11 -22.39 -3.43
CA GLY A 74 12.09 -21.49 -4.59
C GLY A 74 10.97 -20.43 -4.49
N ALA A 75 9.76 -20.85 -4.09
CA ALA A 75 8.64 -19.94 -3.87
C ALA A 75 8.95 -18.90 -2.79
N SER A 76 9.60 -19.29 -1.69
CA SER A 76 10.00 -18.37 -0.62
C SER A 76 11.00 -17.33 -1.12
N PHE A 77 11.98 -17.70 -1.93
CA PHE A 77 12.88 -16.75 -2.58
C PHE A 77 12.14 -15.83 -3.55
N MET A 78 11.16 -16.35 -4.30
CA MET A 78 10.34 -15.54 -5.21
C MET A 78 9.55 -14.45 -4.46
N PHE A 79 9.02 -14.73 -3.26
CA PHE A 79 8.36 -13.71 -2.45
C PHE A 79 9.31 -12.60 -2.00
N ILE A 80 10.53 -12.94 -1.58
CA ILE A 80 11.56 -11.95 -1.22
C ILE A 80 11.91 -11.10 -2.45
N PHE A 81 12.08 -11.73 -3.61
CA PHE A 81 12.39 -11.03 -4.86
C PHE A 81 11.23 -10.11 -5.28
N ALA A 82 9.98 -10.59 -5.18
CA ALA A 82 8.79 -9.81 -5.44
C ALA A 82 8.70 -8.58 -4.51
N TRP A 83 9.01 -8.74 -3.23
CA TRP A 83 9.08 -7.62 -2.30
C TRP A 83 10.10 -6.56 -2.73
N LEU A 84 11.32 -6.97 -3.10
CA LEU A 84 12.35 -6.05 -3.58
C LEU A 84 11.91 -5.30 -4.85
N ILE A 85 11.29 -5.99 -5.81
CA ILE A 85 10.75 -5.39 -7.03
C ILE A 85 9.63 -4.40 -6.68
N CYS A 86 8.70 -4.77 -5.80
CA CYS A 86 7.61 -3.91 -5.38
C CYS A 86 8.11 -2.64 -4.67
N ILE A 87 9.12 -2.75 -3.80
CA ILE A 87 9.72 -1.57 -3.16
C ILE A 87 10.42 -0.69 -4.19
N GLY A 88 11.22 -1.26 -5.09
CA GLY A 88 11.87 -0.51 -6.17
C GLY A 88 10.86 0.22 -7.05
N TRP A 89 9.79 -0.47 -7.46
CA TRP A 89 8.70 0.12 -8.22
C TRP A 89 7.98 1.23 -7.45
N SER A 90 7.66 0.99 -6.17
CA SER A 90 7.04 2.00 -5.30
C SER A 90 7.92 3.24 -5.16
N PHE A 91 9.24 3.07 -5.08
CA PHE A 91 10.17 4.19 -5.03
C PHE A 91 10.05 5.07 -6.28
N VAL A 92 10.07 4.47 -7.47
CA VAL A 92 9.92 5.19 -8.75
C VAL A 92 8.57 5.90 -8.81
N MET A 93 7.48 5.20 -8.44
CA MET A 93 6.12 5.75 -8.48
C MET A 93 5.91 6.89 -7.47
N VAL A 94 6.46 6.77 -6.26
CA VAL A 94 6.41 7.86 -5.27
C VAL A 94 7.23 9.06 -5.74
N ALA A 95 8.41 8.83 -6.30
CA ALA A 95 9.24 9.91 -6.82
C ALA A 95 8.50 10.68 -7.93
N ILE A 96 8.16 10.00 -9.02
CA ILE A 96 7.48 10.63 -10.17
C ILE A 96 6.12 11.20 -9.75
N GLY A 97 5.34 10.42 -8.99
CA GLY A 97 4.01 10.83 -8.51
C GLY A 97 4.06 12.08 -7.67
N SER A 98 5.06 12.22 -6.81
CA SER A 98 5.20 13.41 -5.97
C SER A 98 5.53 14.65 -6.78
N TYR A 99 6.31 14.55 -7.85
CA TYR A 99 6.57 15.70 -8.72
C TYR A 99 5.31 16.14 -9.47
N VAL A 100 4.59 15.20 -10.08
CA VAL A 100 3.35 15.50 -10.82
C VAL A 100 2.30 16.06 -9.86
N TYR A 101 2.14 15.43 -8.70
CA TYR A 101 1.18 15.88 -7.69
C TYR A 101 1.53 17.26 -7.15
N ASN A 102 2.82 17.54 -6.90
CA ASN A 102 3.29 18.85 -6.47
C ASN A 102 2.97 19.94 -7.50
N TRP A 103 3.19 19.63 -8.78
CA TRP A 103 2.84 20.56 -9.85
C TRP A 103 1.34 20.90 -9.85
N VAL A 104 0.46 19.90 -9.70
CA VAL A 104 -0.99 20.10 -9.60
C VAL A 104 -1.35 20.93 -8.36
N ILE A 105 -0.81 20.56 -7.20
CA ILE A 105 -1.06 21.23 -5.92
C ILE A 105 -0.66 22.71 -5.96
N THR A 106 0.50 23.02 -6.52
CA THR A 106 1.00 24.39 -6.66
C THR A 106 0.06 25.22 -7.52
N LYS A 107 -0.47 24.67 -8.62
CA LYS A 107 -1.47 25.33 -9.47
C LYS A 107 -2.81 25.57 -8.74
N MET A 108 -3.12 24.80 -7.72
CA MET A 108 -4.33 24.96 -6.89
C MET A 108 -4.13 25.88 -5.68
N GLY A 109 -2.93 26.48 -5.53
CA GLY A 109 -2.57 27.39 -4.44
C GLY A 109 -2.07 26.71 -3.18
N GLY A 110 -1.62 25.46 -3.27
CA GLY A 110 -0.94 24.75 -2.18
C GLY A 110 0.55 25.07 -2.09
N THR A 111 1.20 24.53 -1.06
CA THR A 111 2.64 24.72 -0.83
C THR A 111 3.47 23.93 -1.83
N ASP A 112 4.45 24.58 -2.45
CA ASP A 112 5.43 23.96 -3.33
C ASP A 112 6.51 23.25 -2.50
N ASN A 113 6.33 21.96 -2.25
CA ASN A 113 7.27 21.17 -1.48
C ASN A 113 7.18 19.66 -1.83
N VAL A 114 7.92 19.24 -2.86
CA VAL A 114 7.97 17.85 -3.32
C VAL A 114 8.40 16.89 -2.20
N GLN A 115 9.40 17.28 -1.37
CA GLN A 115 9.89 16.41 -0.29
C GLN A 115 8.82 16.15 0.77
N ALA A 116 7.99 17.15 1.06
CA ALA A 116 6.87 17.01 1.98
C ALA A 116 5.81 16.05 1.44
N ILE A 117 5.52 16.12 0.14
CA ILE A 117 4.62 15.20 -0.54
C ILE A 117 5.19 13.79 -0.57
N MET A 118 6.45 13.61 -0.94
CA MET A 118 7.14 12.31 -0.89
C MET A 118 7.08 11.70 0.52
N LYS A 119 7.35 12.50 1.54
CA LYS A 119 7.26 12.06 2.93
C LYS A 119 5.89 11.48 3.23
N VAL A 120 4.83 12.26 2.96
CA VAL A 120 3.44 11.82 3.21
C VAL A 120 3.09 10.59 2.39
N SER A 121 3.49 10.52 1.12
CA SER A 121 3.22 9.36 0.25
C SER A 121 3.81 8.07 0.83
N TRP A 122 5.04 8.11 1.39
CA TRP A 122 5.62 6.96 2.08
C TRP A 122 4.84 6.57 3.34
N TYR A 123 4.46 7.55 4.17
CA TYR A 123 3.65 7.25 5.35
C TYR A 123 2.29 6.66 4.98
N LEU A 124 1.64 7.14 3.91
CA LEU A 124 0.37 6.61 3.44
C LEU A 124 0.48 5.18 2.91
N GLN A 125 1.56 4.85 2.19
CA GLN A 125 1.79 3.48 1.74
C GLN A 125 1.97 2.53 2.93
N GLY A 126 2.83 2.87 3.90
CA GLY A 126 3.02 2.04 5.10
C GLY A 126 1.76 1.94 5.96
N TYR A 127 1.01 3.04 6.11
CA TYR A 127 -0.30 3.04 6.75
C TYR A 127 -1.28 2.11 6.05
N GLY A 128 -1.33 2.16 4.70
CA GLY A 128 -2.16 1.27 3.91
C GLY A 128 -1.85 -0.21 4.17
N VAL A 129 -0.56 -0.58 4.20
CA VAL A 129 -0.16 -1.96 4.52
C VAL A 129 -0.65 -2.38 5.91
N LEU A 130 -0.48 -1.55 6.93
CA LEU A 130 -0.98 -1.84 8.28
C LEU A 130 -2.49 -1.96 8.31
N LEU A 131 -3.19 -0.97 7.73
CA LEU A 131 -4.64 -0.92 7.74
C LEU A 131 -5.24 -2.15 7.05
N PHE A 132 -4.76 -2.48 5.85
CA PHE A 132 -5.29 -3.61 5.11
C PHE A 132 -4.85 -4.94 5.71
N SER A 133 -3.60 -5.10 6.16
CA SER A 133 -3.16 -6.35 6.78
C SER A 133 -3.92 -6.65 8.07
N ILE A 134 -3.97 -5.72 9.01
CA ILE A 134 -4.66 -5.91 10.30
C ILE A 134 -6.17 -5.87 10.09
N GLY A 135 -6.67 -4.93 9.28
CA GLY A 135 -8.09 -4.78 9.01
C GLY A 135 -8.70 -6.01 8.35
N TYR A 136 -8.05 -6.58 7.32
CA TYR A 136 -8.52 -7.84 6.72
C TYR A 136 -8.42 -9.02 7.68
N MET A 137 -7.40 -9.11 8.54
CA MET A 137 -7.38 -10.14 9.58
C MET A 137 -8.60 -10.05 10.49
N ILE A 138 -8.99 -8.85 10.91
CA ILE A 138 -10.19 -8.62 11.73
C ILE A 138 -11.45 -9.00 10.95
N VAL A 139 -11.58 -8.57 9.70
CA VAL A 139 -12.74 -8.89 8.84
C VAL A 139 -12.86 -10.40 8.65
N LEU A 140 -11.76 -11.10 8.38
CA LEU A 140 -11.75 -12.56 8.22
C LEU A 140 -12.08 -13.30 9.51
N LEU A 141 -11.60 -12.84 10.66
CA LEU A 141 -11.96 -13.40 11.96
C LEU A 141 -13.45 -13.21 12.25
N LEU A 142 -14.00 -12.03 12.02
CA LEU A 142 -15.43 -11.75 12.19
C LEU A 142 -16.27 -12.60 11.22
N MET A 143 -15.85 -12.70 9.96
CA MET A 143 -16.49 -13.56 8.96
C MET A 143 -16.51 -15.02 9.39
N GLY A 144 -15.39 -15.55 9.91
CA GLY A 144 -15.29 -16.92 10.38
C GLY A 144 -16.17 -17.17 11.63
N LEU A 145 -16.08 -16.29 12.64
CA LEU A 145 -16.86 -16.43 13.87
C LEU A 145 -18.36 -16.32 13.62
N LEU A 146 -18.79 -15.31 12.89
CA LEU A 146 -20.21 -15.07 12.59
C LEU A 146 -20.76 -16.06 11.57
N GLY A 147 -19.94 -16.51 10.62
CA GLY A 147 -20.30 -17.58 9.68
C GLY A 147 -20.60 -18.90 10.39
N LEU A 148 -19.82 -19.24 11.44
CA LEU A 148 -20.08 -20.41 12.29
C LEU A 148 -21.37 -20.27 13.11
N VAL A 149 -21.68 -19.05 13.60
CA VAL A 149 -22.87 -18.80 14.43
C VAL A 149 -24.16 -18.84 13.60
N PHE A 150 -24.13 -18.28 12.39
CA PHE A 150 -25.34 -18.13 11.57
C PHE A 150 -25.47 -19.19 10.46
N ASP A 151 -24.49 -20.06 10.30
CA ASP A 151 -24.43 -21.12 9.28
C ASP A 151 -24.84 -20.62 7.87
N SER A 152 -24.43 -19.41 7.53
CA SER A 152 -24.82 -18.70 6.32
C SER A 152 -23.63 -18.11 5.57
N SER A 153 -23.33 -18.64 4.41
CA SER A 153 -22.31 -18.12 3.51
C SER A 153 -22.65 -16.71 2.98
N ALA A 154 -23.94 -16.42 2.80
CA ALA A 154 -24.40 -15.10 2.36
C ALA A 154 -24.10 -14.02 3.41
N PHE A 155 -24.29 -14.32 4.69
CA PHE A 155 -24.00 -13.41 5.79
C PHE A 155 -22.49 -13.15 5.92
N ALA A 156 -21.68 -14.19 5.77
CA ALA A 156 -20.22 -14.06 5.72
C ALA A 156 -19.75 -13.15 4.55
N GLY A 157 -20.37 -13.29 3.38
CA GLY A 157 -20.12 -12.43 2.22
C GLY A 157 -20.46 -10.95 2.47
N VAL A 158 -21.56 -10.67 3.16
CA VAL A 158 -21.95 -9.29 3.53
C VAL A 158 -20.91 -8.68 4.47
N ILE A 159 -20.45 -9.42 5.49
CA ILE A 159 -19.43 -8.93 6.43
C ILE A 159 -18.14 -8.59 5.69
N TYR A 160 -17.69 -9.48 4.81
CA TYR A 160 -16.50 -9.25 3.99
C TYR A 160 -16.63 -7.98 3.15
N PHE A 161 -17.75 -7.83 2.46
CA PHE A 161 -18.02 -6.68 1.59
C PHE A 161 -18.07 -5.36 2.36
N VAL A 162 -18.85 -5.31 3.44
CA VAL A 162 -18.98 -4.11 4.30
C VAL A 162 -17.65 -3.77 4.97
N GLY A 163 -16.94 -4.78 5.50
CA GLY A 163 -15.62 -4.60 6.10
C GLY A 163 -14.61 -4.04 5.11
N THR A 164 -14.59 -4.56 3.89
CA THR A 164 -13.71 -4.08 2.81
C THR A 164 -14.02 -2.62 2.47
N ILE A 165 -15.29 -2.26 2.29
CA ILE A 165 -15.69 -0.87 2.03
C ILE A 165 -15.26 0.04 3.18
N ALA A 166 -15.46 -0.37 4.43
CA ALA A 166 -15.07 0.42 5.60
C ALA A 166 -13.55 0.70 5.60
N LEU A 167 -12.72 -0.30 5.31
CA LEU A 167 -11.26 -0.13 5.22
C LEU A 167 -10.86 0.86 4.11
N PHE A 168 -11.50 0.78 2.95
CA PHE A 168 -11.26 1.74 1.86
C PHE A 168 -11.67 3.17 2.25
N VAL A 169 -12.84 3.35 2.84
CA VAL A 169 -13.32 4.68 3.28
C VAL A 169 -12.36 5.28 4.31
N ILE A 170 -11.92 4.50 5.30
CA ILE A 170 -10.93 4.95 6.30
C ILE A 170 -9.60 5.33 5.63
N SER A 171 -9.11 4.50 4.71
CA SER A 171 -7.88 4.76 3.96
C SER A 171 -7.93 6.08 3.18
N ILE A 172 -9.01 6.29 2.42
CA ILE A 172 -9.21 7.52 1.66
C ILE A 172 -9.29 8.73 2.58
N TRP A 173 -10.06 8.62 3.66
CA TRP A 173 -10.23 9.73 4.61
C TRP A 173 -8.92 10.15 5.26
N VAL A 174 -8.14 9.20 5.79
CA VAL A 174 -6.84 9.47 6.40
C VAL A 174 -5.87 10.06 5.36
N SER A 175 -5.88 9.53 4.14
CA SER A 175 -5.04 10.02 3.05
C SER A 175 -5.34 11.48 2.70
N LEU A 176 -6.62 11.82 2.56
CA LEU A 176 -7.05 13.18 2.26
C LEU A 176 -6.72 14.15 3.40
N GLU A 177 -6.95 13.75 4.65
CA GLU A 177 -6.65 14.58 5.82
C GLU A 177 -5.15 14.83 5.97
N LEU A 178 -4.32 13.78 5.89
CA LEU A 178 -2.88 13.88 6.04
C LEU A 178 -2.26 14.75 4.93
N MET A 179 -2.70 14.53 3.68
CA MET A 179 -2.22 15.31 2.55
C MET A 179 -2.68 16.76 2.63
N ALA A 180 -3.95 17.02 2.98
CA ALA A 180 -4.53 18.36 3.10
C ALA A 180 -3.76 19.22 4.12
N ARG A 181 -3.44 18.65 5.28
CA ARG A 181 -2.64 19.34 6.31
C ARG A 181 -1.20 19.59 5.86
N GLN A 182 -0.61 18.66 5.12
CA GLN A 182 0.77 18.79 4.65
C GLN A 182 0.91 19.89 3.59
N VAL A 183 -0.05 20.00 2.67
CA VAL A 183 0.02 20.96 1.54
C VAL A 183 -0.80 22.24 1.78
N MET A 184 -1.40 22.40 2.96
CA MET A 184 -2.21 23.55 3.37
C MET A 184 -3.39 23.84 2.43
N LEU A 185 -4.06 22.79 1.96
CA LEU A 185 -5.26 22.88 1.12
C LEU A 185 -6.47 22.26 1.81
N THR A 186 -7.65 22.57 1.31
CA THR A 186 -8.88 21.89 1.73
C THR A 186 -8.89 20.45 1.19
N LYS A 187 -9.52 19.52 1.92
CA LYS A 187 -9.66 18.11 1.49
C LYS A 187 -10.25 17.98 0.09
N MET A 188 -11.21 18.82 -0.26
CA MET A 188 -11.83 18.81 -1.59
C MET A 188 -10.83 19.16 -2.69
N LYS A 189 -9.98 20.17 -2.48
CA LYS A 189 -8.91 20.50 -3.43
C LYS A 189 -7.89 19.36 -3.54
N VAL A 190 -7.51 18.73 -2.43
CA VAL A 190 -6.63 17.56 -2.43
C VAL A 190 -7.26 16.39 -3.18
N PHE A 191 -8.55 16.13 -2.99
CA PHE A 191 -9.27 15.10 -3.71
C PHE A 191 -9.28 15.36 -5.23
N ILE A 192 -9.58 16.59 -5.64
CA ILE A 192 -9.50 17.00 -7.06
C ILE A 192 -8.07 16.85 -7.58
N ALA A 193 -7.06 17.23 -6.82
CA ALA A 193 -5.66 17.07 -7.21
C ALA A 193 -5.29 15.59 -7.39
N CYS A 194 -5.77 14.69 -6.54
CA CYS A 194 -5.58 13.25 -6.71
C CYS A 194 -6.19 12.75 -8.03
N ILE A 195 -7.43 13.16 -8.34
CA ILE A 195 -8.09 12.79 -9.60
C ILE A 195 -7.31 13.30 -10.81
N LEU A 196 -6.93 14.58 -10.82
CA LEU A 196 -6.17 15.17 -11.90
C LEU A 196 -4.81 14.47 -12.11
N THR A 197 -4.12 14.19 -11.01
CA THR A 197 -2.84 13.45 -11.05
C THR A 197 -3.03 12.05 -11.63
N SER A 198 -4.09 11.34 -11.22
CA SER A 198 -4.41 10.01 -11.75
C SER A 198 -4.73 10.03 -13.23
N ILE A 199 -5.44 11.06 -13.71
CA ILE A 199 -5.72 11.24 -15.15
C ILE A 199 -4.42 11.49 -15.93
N ILE A 200 -3.53 12.35 -15.41
CA ILE A 200 -2.22 12.62 -16.04
C ILE A 200 -1.42 11.32 -16.14
N PHE A 201 -1.36 10.52 -15.07
CA PHE A 201 -0.69 9.22 -15.10
C PHE A 201 -1.30 8.25 -16.11
N ALA A 202 -2.63 8.19 -16.19
CA ALA A 202 -3.31 7.34 -17.15
C ALA A 202 -2.97 7.72 -18.60
N ILE A 203 -2.91 9.03 -18.89
CA ILE A 203 -2.50 9.52 -20.22
C ILE A 203 -1.03 9.17 -20.52
N ILE A 204 -0.13 9.43 -19.56
CA ILE A 204 1.30 9.09 -19.74
C ILE A 204 1.46 7.60 -19.98
N TRP A 205 0.76 6.76 -19.21
CA TRP A 205 0.81 5.30 -19.36
C TRP A 205 0.26 4.84 -20.71
N ALA A 206 -0.86 5.41 -21.14
CA ALA A 206 -1.45 5.09 -22.45
C ALA A 206 -0.50 5.46 -23.60
N LEU A 207 0.15 6.63 -23.54
CA LEU A 207 1.14 7.05 -24.51
C LEU A 207 2.37 6.12 -24.52
N PHE A 208 2.85 5.74 -23.35
CA PHE A 208 3.97 4.80 -23.22
C PHE A 208 3.65 3.43 -23.82
N MET A 209 2.46 2.90 -23.56
CA MET A 209 2.01 1.63 -24.14
C MET A 209 1.83 1.72 -25.67
N ALA A 210 1.33 2.84 -26.16
CA ALA A 210 1.20 3.08 -27.61
C ALA A 210 2.58 3.14 -28.30
N LEU A 211 3.58 3.76 -27.66
CA LEU A 211 4.96 3.80 -28.18
C LEU A 211 5.58 2.39 -28.18
N LEU A 212 5.42 1.62 -27.10
CA LEU A 212 5.93 0.25 -27.03
C LEU A 212 5.33 -0.65 -28.11
N SER A 213 4.00 -0.57 -28.31
CA SER A 213 3.31 -1.35 -29.34
C SER A 213 3.75 -0.94 -30.76
N GLY A 214 3.97 0.36 -30.98
CA GLY A 214 4.51 0.87 -32.24
C GLY A 214 5.94 0.36 -32.51
N CYS A 215 6.83 0.37 -31.51
CA CYS A 215 8.18 -0.18 -31.63
C CYS A 215 8.16 -1.69 -31.89
N ALA A 216 7.30 -2.45 -31.21
CA ALA A 216 7.18 -3.90 -31.41
C ALA A 216 6.71 -4.26 -32.84
N SER A 217 5.83 -3.45 -33.43
CA SER A 217 5.36 -3.64 -34.81
C SER A 217 6.44 -3.33 -35.88
N LEU A 218 7.45 -2.54 -35.53
CA LEU A 218 8.58 -2.23 -36.39
C LEU A 218 9.68 -3.31 -36.36
N VAL A 219 9.83 -3.98 -35.22
CA VAL A 219 10.84 -5.06 -35.04
C VAL A 219 10.33 -6.41 -35.57
N GLY A 220 9.02 -6.57 -35.70
CA GLY A 220 8.41 -7.80 -36.23
C GLY A 220 8.17 -7.80 -37.74
N ARG A 221 8.66 -6.76 -38.45
CA ARG A 221 8.71 -6.70 -39.93
C ARG A 221 10.14 -6.90 -40.41
#